data_c8edd9ffb904e6907ca0e4db7e3d4e10
#
_entry.id   c8edd9ffb904e6907ca0e4db7e3d4e10
#
_cell.length_a   1.000
_cell.length_b   1.000
_cell.length_c   1.000
_cell.angle_alpha   90.00
_cell.angle_beta   90.00
_cell.angle_gamma   90.00
#
_symmetry.space_group_name_H-M   'P 1'
#
loop_
_entity.id
_entity.type
_entity.pdbx_description
1 polymer ?
#
loop_
_entity_poly.entity_id
_entity_poly.type
_entity_poly.pdbx_seq_one_letter_code
_entity_poly.pdbx_strand_id
1 'polypeptide(L)'
;MKYYLVGIKGAGMSALALILNDLGYEVIGYDDDKNHEFTEDKLDERGIKIFTDENNIIDKNTIVIRSTAIKESHREIVKAKSLDLKIYEYNEMLGKVANMFELITVAGCHGKTTTTSLLAHVLKNMGGCNYLIGDGTGYASKENKKFVIEACEYYRHFLVYEPNYAIITNIELDHVDYFKDMQDVIDAYSEYANNAEKMVIACGDDPYTRMLELNKPIFYYGIDEDNDIVAKNIEYTSDGVEFDVFVEENYYGHFDLPFYGKHMVLNTLAVISVCYYERMDAKEVSKNLKTFGGAERRFEETIIGDTILVDDYAHHPTEVKAVIKAARQKYPNKKVVAVFQPHTFSRTQAFAEDLIKVLNLADKAFVLDIFPSREKQEDFPGINSDIIVGKLNNGELITDESWDKLKEYKGAIVLFLSPKQIQNLMEKFTEYLNC
;
A
#
# COMPACT_ATOMS: atom_id res chain seq x y z
N MET A 1 -1.88 -30.60 -7.56
CA MET A 1 -2.80 -29.58 -8.14
C MET A 1 -1.91 -28.54 -8.78
N LYS A 2 -2.23 -28.13 -10.00
CA LYS A 2 -1.46 -27.16 -10.78
C LYS A 2 -2.28 -25.90 -10.97
N TYR A 3 -1.67 -24.76 -10.76
CA TYR A 3 -2.26 -23.45 -10.99
C TYR A 3 -1.59 -22.75 -12.18
N TYR A 4 -2.41 -22.11 -13.00
CA TYR A 4 -1.98 -21.33 -14.15
C TYR A 4 -2.53 -19.91 -14.03
N LEU A 5 -1.63 -18.96 -13.81
CA LEU A 5 -1.98 -17.57 -13.56
C LEU A 5 -1.85 -16.75 -14.85
N VAL A 6 -2.95 -16.16 -15.32
CA VAL A 6 -2.96 -15.31 -16.53
C VAL A 6 -2.91 -13.84 -16.11
N GLY A 7 -1.85 -13.14 -16.52
CA GLY A 7 -1.45 -11.81 -16.04
C GLY A 7 -0.57 -11.91 -14.79
N ILE A 8 0.35 -12.89 -14.77
CA ILE A 8 1.14 -13.24 -13.56
C ILE A 8 2.10 -12.14 -13.10
N LYS A 9 2.55 -11.26 -14.01
CA LYS A 9 3.51 -10.19 -13.67
C LYS A 9 2.90 -9.05 -12.86
N GLY A 10 1.56 -8.93 -12.79
CA GLY A 10 0.91 -7.95 -11.93
C GLY A 10 1.22 -8.20 -10.45
N ALA A 11 1.45 -7.14 -9.65
CA ALA A 11 1.88 -7.23 -8.25
C ALA A 11 1.03 -8.21 -7.39
N GLY A 12 -0.30 -8.10 -7.43
CA GLY A 12 -1.16 -9.03 -6.70
C GLY A 12 -1.09 -10.47 -7.21
N MET A 13 -1.02 -10.66 -8.53
CA MET A 13 -0.94 -11.99 -9.15
C MET A 13 0.39 -12.66 -8.85
N SER A 14 1.50 -11.93 -8.90
CA SER A 14 2.83 -12.46 -8.55
C SER A 14 2.88 -12.87 -7.08
N ALA A 15 2.37 -12.03 -6.17
CA ALA A 15 2.29 -12.37 -4.75
C ALA A 15 1.46 -13.64 -4.50
N LEU A 16 0.31 -13.80 -5.17
CA LEU A 16 -0.50 -15.02 -5.07
C LEU A 16 0.24 -16.23 -5.63
N ALA A 17 0.99 -16.08 -6.74
CA ALA A 17 1.80 -17.15 -7.31
C ALA A 17 2.86 -17.63 -6.33
N LEU A 18 3.56 -16.71 -5.65
CA LEU A 18 4.55 -17.02 -4.61
C LEU A 18 3.91 -17.81 -3.46
N ILE A 19 2.77 -17.34 -2.95
CA ILE A 19 2.02 -17.99 -1.86
C ILE A 19 1.60 -19.41 -2.25
N LEU A 20 1.02 -19.61 -3.43
CA LEU A 20 0.62 -20.94 -3.89
C LEU A 20 1.83 -21.87 -4.04
N ASN A 21 2.96 -21.36 -4.55
CA ASN A 21 4.19 -22.13 -4.67
C ASN A 21 4.76 -22.49 -3.29
N ASP A 22 4.83 -21.56 -2.36
CA ASP A 22 5.29 -21.75 -0.98
C ASP A 22 4.41 -22.78 -0.23
N LEU A 23 3.11 -22.85 -0.54
CA LEU A 23 2.19 -23.87 -0.06
C LEU A 23 2.36 -25.25 -0.75
N GLY A 24 3.33 -25.36 -1.65
CA GLY A 24 3.72 -26.61 -2.31
C GLY A 24 2.82 -27.00 -3.48
N TYR A 25 2.14 -26.07 -4.10
CA TYR A 25 1.44 -26.30 -5.36
C TYR A 25 2.38 -26.05 -6.56
N GLU A 26 2.11 -26.75 -7.66
CA GLU A 26 2.77 -26.44 -8.93
C GLU A 26 2.16 -25.17 -9.51
N VAL A 27 2.99 -24.16 -9.76
CA VAL A 27 2.57 -22.85 -10.28
C VAL A 27 3.30 -22.55 -11.56
N ILE A 28 2.56 -22.14 -12.57
CA ILE A 28 3.07 -21.57 -13.82
C ILE A 28 2.21 -20.36 -14.17
N GLY A 29 2.70 -19.49 -15.05
CA GLY A 29 1.94 -18.31 -15.44
C GLY A 29 2.12 -17.90 -16.88
N TYR A 30 1.29 -16.95 -17.29
CA TYR A 30 1.32 -16.30 -18.59
C TYR A 30 1.20 -14.80 -18.40
N ASP A 31 1.93 -14.05 -19.24
CA ASP A 31 1.74 -12.61 -19.36
C ASP A 31 1.94 -12.17 -20.82
N ASP A 32 1.20 -11.14 -21.26
CA ASP A 32 1.34 -10.53 -22.58
C ASP A 32 2.60 -9.65 -22.68
N ASP A 33 3.02 -9.07 -21.54
CA ASP A 33 4.21 -8.22 -21.51
C ASP A 33 5.47 -9.10 -21.58
N LYS A 34 6.31 -8.78 -22.59
CA LYS A 34 7.59 -9.46 -22.82
C LYS A 34 8.76 -8.77 -22.13
N ASN A 35 8.53 -7.55 -21.61
CA ASN A 35 9.54 -6.84 -20.85
C ASN A 35 9.68 -7.47 -19.48
N HIS A 36 10.87 -7.36 -18.91
CA HIS A 36 11.12 -7.78 -17.55
C HIS A 36 10.47 -6.79 -16.57
N GLU A 37 9.67 -7.32 -15.66
CA GLU A 37 9.02 -6.56 -14.58
C GLU A 37 9.67 -6.90 -13.22
N PHE A 38 9.71 -5.94 -12.31
CA PHE A 38 10.35 -6.12 -10.99
C PHE A 38 9.79 -7.31 -10.18
N THR A 39 8.53 -7.71 -10.46
CA THR A 39 7.89 -8.85 -9.82
C THR A 39 8.45 -10.20 -10.28
N GLU A 40 9.12 -10.25 -11.45
CA GLU A 40 9.64 -11.50 -12.02
C GLU A 40 10.82 -12.05 -11.23
N ASP A 41 11.67 -11.21 -10.65
CA ASP A 41 12.84 -11.66 -9.90
C ASP A 41 12.45 -12.67 -8.80
N LYS A 42 11.39 -12.36 -8.04
CA LYS A 42 10.88 -13.22 -6.97
C LYS A 42 10.22 -14.51 -7.50
N LEU A 43 9.61 -14.46 -8.68
CA LEU A 43 9.03 -15.63 -9.36
C LEU A 43 10.12 -16.57 -9.88
N ASP A 44 11.18 -16.00 -10.47
CA ASP A 44 12.33 -16.72 -10.97
C ASP A 44 13.13 -17.40 -9.85
N GLU A 45 13.33 -16.73 -8.72
CA GLU A 45 13.96 -17.32 -7.53
C GLU A 45 13.25 -18.60 -7.05
N ARG A 46 11.95 -18.71 -7.26
CA ARG A 46 11.14 -19.90 -6.93
C ARG A 46 10.97 -20.85 -8.08
N GLY A 47 11.58 -20.58 -9.24
CA GLY A 47 11.48 -21.42 -10.42
C GLY A 47 10.08 -21.45 -11.05
N ILE A 48 9.27 -20.43 -10.84
CA ILE A 48 7.93 -20.30 -11.43
C ILE A 48 8.08 -19.90 -12.90
N LYS A 49 7.66 -20.77 -13.79
CA LYS A 49 7.80 -20.56 -15.22
C LYS A 49 6.73 -19.61 -15.76
N ILE A 50 7.16 -18.56 -16.45
CA ILE A 50 6.30 -17.58 -17.12
C ILE A 50 6.36 -17.81 -18.65
N PHE A 51 5.19 -17.87 -19.28
CA PHE A 51 5.04 -17.96 -20.74
C PHE A 51 4.60 -16.60 -21.28
N THR A 52 5.12 -16.23 -22.42
CA THR A 52 4.73 -15.01 -23.17
C THR A 52 4.22 -15.34 -24.57
N ASP A 53 4.13 -16.64 -24.90
CA ASP A 53 3.68 -17.18 -26.16
C ASP A 53 2.64 -18.31 -25.97
N GLU A 54 2.18 -18.90 -27.07
CA GLU A 54 1.16 -19.94 -27.07
C GLU A 54 1.69 -21.35 -26.71
N ASN A 55 2.98 -21.49 -26.44
CA ASN A 55 3.63 -22.79 -26.19
C ASN A 55 3.48 -23.28 -24.74
N ASN A 56 2.48 -22.78 -24.03
CA ASN A 56 2.16 -23.24 -22.70
C ASN A 56 1.40 -24.58 -22.74
N ILE A 57 1.68 -25.42 -21.77
CA ILE A 57 0.99 -26.71 -21.59
C ILE A 57 0.11 -26.59 -20.34
N ILE A 58 -1.20 -26.51 -20.56
CA ILE A 58 -2.21 -26.65 -19.52
C ILE A 58 -2.98 -27.94 -19.74
N ASP A 59 -3.10 -28.74 -18.71
CA ASP A 59 -3.80 -30.03 -18.72
C ASP A 59 -5.14 -29.96 -17.98
N LYS A 60 -5.91 -31.04 -18.01
CA LYS A 60 -7.24 -31.13 -17.40
C LYS A 60 -7.25 -30.99 -15.87
N ASN A 61 -6.09 -31.08 -15.20
CA ASN A 61 -5.96 -30.91 -13.75
C ASN A 61 -5.52 -29.51 -13.35
N THR A 62 -5.43 -28.60 -14.33
CA THR A 62 -5.01 -27.21 -14.12
C THR A 62 -6.18 -26.34 -13.69
N ILE A 63 -5.99 -25.57 -12.63
CA ILE A 63 -6.89 -24.47 -12.24
C ILE A 63 -6.31 -23.17 -12.79
N VAL A 64 -7.13 -22.42 -13.49
CA VAL A 64 -6.75 -21.13 -14.08
C VAL A 64 -7.16 -20.01 -13.14
N ILE A 65 -6.25 -19.05 -12.93
CA ILE A 65 -6.51 -17.82 -12.16
C ILE A 65 -6.34 -16.65 -13.11
N ARG A 66 -7.37 -15.82 -13.22
CA ARG A 66 -7.40 -14.66 -14.11
C ARG A 66 -7.18 -13.37 -13.33
N SER A 67 -6.23 -12.55 -13.77
CA SER A 67 -6.11 -11.17 -13.30
C SER A 67 -7.34 -10.36 -13.72
N THR A 68 -7.77 -9.41 -12.88
CA THR A 68 -8.88 -8.49 -13.17
C THR A 68 -8.62 -7.62 -14.41
N ALA A 69 -7.37 -7.39 -14.78
CA ALA A 69 -6.99 -6.67 -16.00
C ALA A 69 -7.21 -7.50 -17.29
N ILE A 70 -7.29 -8.83 -17.19
CA ILE A 70 -7.44 -9.73 -18.33
C ILE A 70 -8.91 -9.94 -18.67
N LYS A 71 -9.29 -9.63 -19.91
CA LYS A 71 -10.67 -9.78 -20.37
C LYS A 71 -11.04 -11.25 -20.62
N GLU A 72 -12.32 -11.57 -20.54
CA GLU A 72 -12.82 -12.91 -20.86
C GLU A 72 -12.54 -13.38 -22.28
N SER A 73 -12.40 -12.44 -23.22
CA SER A 73 -12.04 -12.69 -24.61
C SER A 73 -10.54 -12.98 -24.84
N HIS A 74 -9.73 -12.92 -23.77
CA HIS A 74 -8.31 -13.18 -23.86
C HIS A 74 -8.04 -14.61 -24.28
N ARG A 75 -7.06 -14.83 -25.19
CA ARG A 75 -6.76 -16.14 -25.81
C ARG A 75 -6.54 -17.27 -24.78
N GLU A 76 -5.83 -16.99 -23.69
CA GLU A 76 -5.57 -18.00 -22.64
C GLU A 76 -6.85 -18.38 -21.89
N ILE A 77 -7.77 -17.44 -21.68
CA ILE A 77 -9.07 -17.68 -21.06
C ILE A 77 -9.98 -18.46 -22.00
N VAL A 78 -9.99 -18.11 -23.29
CA VAL A 78 -10.76 -18.85 -24.31
C VAL A 78 -10.23 -20.29 -24.42
N LYS A 79 -8.90 -20.50 -24.40
CA LYS A 79 -8.27 -21.82 -24.39
C LYS A 79 -8.69 -22.62 -23.16
N ALA A 80 -8.62 -22.01 -21.96
CA ALA A 80 -9.04 -22.65 -20.72
C ALA A 80 -10.51 -23.10 -20.76
N LYS A 81 -11.41 -22.24 -21.26
CA LYS A 81 -12.84 -22.57 -21.44
C LYS A 81 -13.03 -23.73 -22.42
N SER A 82 -12.26 -23.76 -23.53
CA SER A 82 -12.35 -24.83 -24.52
C SER A 82 -11.92 -26.20 -23.99
N LEU A 83 -11.10 -26.21 -22.93
CA LEU A 83 -10.62 -27.42 -22.23
C LEU A 83 -11.47 -27.75 -20.99
N ASP A 84 -12.57 -27.03 -20.77
CA ASP A 84 -13.46 -27.18 -19.60
C ASP A 84 -12.71 -27.08 -18.26
N LEU A 85 -11.73 -26.15 -18.18
CA LEU A 85 -10.94 -25.91 -16.98
C LEU A 85 -11.68 -25.00 -16.01
N LYS A 86 -11.44 -25.21 -14.71
CA LYS A 86 -11.94 -24.32 -13.68
C LYS A 86 -11.18 -23.00 -13.70
N ILE A 87 -11.90 -21.89 -13.82
CA ILE A 87 -11.35 -20.53 -13.85
C ILE A 87 -11.84 -19.81 -12.60
N TYR A 88 -10.93 -19.17 -11.88
CA TYR A 88 -11.21 -18.25 -10.78
C TYR A 88 -10.71 -16.86 -11.12
N GLU A 89 -11.41 -15.84 -10.62
CA GLU A 89 -10.86 -14.51 -10.52
C GLU A 89 -9.77 -14.46 -9.45
N TYR A 90 -8.84 -13.51 -9.60
CA TYR A 90 -7.75 -13.29 -8.64
C TYR A 90 -8.24 -13.18 -7.19
N ASN A 91 -9.21 -12.28 -6.96
CA ASN A 91 -9.76 -12.04 -5.63
C ASN A 91 -10.48 -13.25 -5.04
N GLU A 92 -11.22 -14.01 -5.85
CA GLU A 92 -11.88 -15.25 -5.40
C GLU A 92 -10.87 -16.30 -4.93
N MET A 93 -9.79 -16.51 -5.69
CA MET A 93 -8.75 -17.47 -5.30
C MET A 93 -7.99 -16.98 -4.08
N LEU A 94 -7.68 -15.68 -4.03
CA LEU A 94 -7.00 -15.11 -2.89
C LEU A 94 -7.83 -15.25 -1.61
N GLY A 95 -9.14 -14.97 -1.66
CA GLY A 95 -10.06 -15.21 -0.55
C GLY A 95 -10.07 -16.66 -0.10
N LYS A 96 -10.12 -17.62 -1.04
CA LYS A 96 -10.06 -19.07 -0.72
C LYS A 96 -8.76 -19.47 -0.01
N VAL A 97 -7.63 -18.91 -0.42
CA VAL A 97 -6.33 -19.21 0.21
C VAL A 97 -6.24 -18.54 1.58
N ALA A 98 -6.61 -17.27 1.67
CA ALA A 98 -6.52 -16.50 2.90
C ALA A 98 -7.41 -17.07 4.01
N ASN A 99 -8.67 -17.42 3.68
CA ASN A 99 -9.64 -17.97 4.63
C ASN A 99 -9.29 -19.40 5.11
N MET A 100 -8.18 -20.00 4.65
CA MET A 100 -7.66 -21.25 5.23
C MET A 100 -6.90 -21.04 6.55
N PHE A 101 -6.64 -19.81 6.93
CA PHE A 101 -5.81 -19.42 8.07
C PHE A 101 -6.56 -18.51 9.04
N GLU A 102 -5.99 -18.28 10.23
CA GLU A 102 -6.41 -17.18 11.09
C GLU A 102 -6.09 -15.86 10.39
N LEU A 103 -7.09 -15.31 9.73
CA LEU A 103 -6.93 -14.20 8.81
C LEU A 103 -6.97 -12.84 9.54
N ILE A 104 -5.99 -11.99 9.24
CA ILE A 104 -5.95 -10.58 9.67
C ILE A 104 -5.88 -9.74 8.40
N THR A 105 -6.90 -8.91 8.19
CA THR A 105 -6.96 -8.05 7.02
C THR A 105 -6.73 -6.60 7.40
N VAL A 106 -6.04 -5.86 6.54
CA VAL A 106 -5.79 -4.42 6.71
C VAL A 106 -6.43 -3.67 5.56
N ALA A 107 -7.52 -2.98 5.85
CA ALA A 107 -8.23 -2.11 4.93
C ALA A 107 -8.08 -0.63 5.33
N GLY A 108 -8.54 0.26 4.47
CA GLY A 108 -8.47 1.71 4.64
C GLY A 108 -8.00 2.40 3.37
N CYS A 109 -8.23 3.68 3.22
CA CYS A 109 -7.77 4.42 2.04
C CYS A 109 -6.25 4.56 2.03
N HIS A 110 -5.64 4.84 3.20
CA HIS A 110 -4.21 5.08 3.37
C HIS A 110 -3.60 4.22 4.48
N GLY A 111 -2.29 3.94 4.37
CA GLY A 111 -1.55 3.20 5.39
C GLY A 111 -1.68 1.68 5.34
N LYS A 112 -2.49 1.11 4.44
CA LYS A 112 -2.68 -0.34 4.29
C LYS A 112 -1.36 -1.10 4.18
N THR A 113 -0.56 -0.78 3.17
CA THR A 113 0.72 -1.46 2.88
C THR A 113 1.68 -1.39 4.05
N THR A 114 1.84 -0.21 4.64
CA THR A 114 2.73 0.00 5.79
C THR A 114 2.25 -0.79 7.01
N THR A 115 0.96 -0.74 7.33
CA THR A 115 0.39 -1.47 8.48
C THR A 115 0.48 -2.98 8.27
N THR A 116 0.17 -3.48 7.05
CA THR A 116 0.31 -4.90 6.70
C THR A 116 1.75 -5.36 6.83
N SER A 117 2.71 -4.59 6.32
CA SER A 117 4.14 -4.91 6.40
C SER A 117 4.66 -4.91 7.83
N LEU A 118 4.29 -3.88 8.63
CA LEU A 118 4.63 -3.81 10.05
C LEU A 118 4.09 -5.02 10.83
N LEU A 119 2.80 -5.33 10.65
CA LEU A 119 2.16 -6.44 11.34
C LEU A 119 2.78 -7.78 10.92
N ALA A 120 2.98 -7.99 9.62
CA ALA A 120 3.64 -9.18 9.10
C ALA A 120 5.06 -9.34 9.67
N HIS A 121 5.84 -8.25 9.75
CA HIS A 121 7.18 -8.25 10.32
C HIS A 121 7.17 -8.67 11.81
N VAL A 122 6.30 -8.08 12.61
CA VAL A 122 6.19 -8.41 14.05
C VAL A 122 5.75 -9.87 14.23
N LEU A 123 4.67 -10.29 13.56
CA LEU A 123 4.13 -11.65 13.72
C LEU A 123 5.08 -12.73 13.18
N LYS A 124 5.79 -12.47 12.08
CA LYS A 124 6.81 -13.39 11.54
C LYS A 124 7.90 -13.67 12.55
N ASN A 125 8.36 -12.65 13.26
CA ASN A 125 9.43 -12.79 14.27
C ASN A 125 8.93 -13.36 15.61
N MET A 126 7.63 -13.31 15.88
CA MET A 126 7.02 -13.71 17.15
C MET A 126 6.20 -15.01 17.09
N GLY A 127 6.33 -15.81 16.05
CA GLY A 127 5.62 -17.10 15.97
C GLY A 127 5.36 -17.62 14.56
N GLY A 128 5.69 -16.84 13.57
CA GLY A 128 5.45 -17.16 12.17
C GLY A 128 4.13 -16.59 11.64
N CYS A 129 4.17 -16.12 10.40
CA CYS A 129 3.03 -15.50 9.74
C CYS A 129 3.14 -15.64 8.22
N ASN A 130 2.04 -15.98 7.58
CA ASN A 130 1.85 -15.82 6.13
C ASN A 130 1.45 -14.37 5.84
N TYR A 131 1.81 -13.85 4.69
CA TYR A 131 1.44 -12.49 4.34
C TYR A 131 1.34 -12.26 2.84
N LEU A 132 0.49 -11.30 2.47
CA LEU A 132 0.43 -10.68 1.15
C LEU A 132 0.38 -9.17 1.33
N ILE A 133 1.39 -8.50 0.81
CA ILE A 133 1.56 -7.05 0.87
C ILE A 133 1.27 -6.46 -0.50
N GLY A 134 0.68 -5.27 -0.55
CA GLY A 134 0.26 -4.62 -1.80
C GLY A 134 1.41 -4.22 -2.76
N ASP A 135 2.66 -4.34 -2.31
CA ASP A 135 3.86 -4.13 -3.11
C ASP A 135 4.27 -5.34 -3.98
N GLY A 136 3.48 -6.39 -4.01
CA GLY A 136 3.78 -7.63 -4.74
C GLY A 136 4.57 -8.66 -3.93
N THR A 137 4.76 -8.41 -2.64
CA THR A 137 5.44 -9.36 -1.74
C THR A 137 4.45 -10.36 -1.16
N GLY A 138 4.71 -11.64 -1.36
CA GLY A 138 3.93 -12.75 -0.82
C GLY A 138 4.82 -13.84 -0.23
N TYR A 139 4.37 -14.40 0.89
CA TYR A 139 5.04 -15.54 1.53
C TYR A 139 4.02 -16.41 2.26
N ALA A 140 4.18 -17.74 2.18
CA ALA A 140 3.38 -18.66 2.96
C ALA A 140 4.16 -19.88 3.44
N SER A 141 3.70 -20.46 4.53
CA SER A 141 4.10 -21.78 5.03
C SER A 141 2.87 -22.47 5.60
N LYS A 142 2.77 -23.78 5.39
CA LYS A 142 1.70 -24.62 5.98
C LYS A 142 1.78 -24.70 7.50
N GLU A 143 2.93 -24.40 8.07
CA GLU A 143 3.17 -24.43 9.51
C GLU A 143 2.67 -23.18 10.22
N ASN A 144 2.56 -22.06 9.49
CA ASN A 144 2.03 -20.82 10.02
C ASN A 144 0.51 -20.90 10.16
N LYS A 145 0.00 -20.38 11.27
CA LYS A 145 -1.46 -20.32 11.54
C LYS A 145 -2.10 -19.03 11.05
N LYS A 146 -1.35 -17.94 11.11
CA LYS A 146 -1.84 -16.60 10.80
C LYS A 146 -1.52 -16.19 9.36
N PHE A 147 -2.45 -15.41 8.78
CA PHE A 147 -2.23 -14.78 7.50
C PHE A 147 -2.60 -13.29 7.59
N VAL A 148 -1.66 -12.41 7.28
CA VAL A 148 -1.89 -10.97 7.20
C VAL A 148 -1.98 -10.55 5.74
N ILE A 149 -3.04 -9.81 5.38
CA ILE A 149 -3.26 -9.41 3.99
C ILE A 149 -3.75 -7.97 3.91
N GLU A 150 -3.29 -7.27 2.88
CA GLU A 150 -3.86 -5.98 2.48
C GLU A 150 -5.19 -6.21 1.76
N ALA A 151 -6.25 -5.59 2.24
CA ALA A 151 -7.61 -5.74 1.75
C ALA A 151 -8.06 -4.49 0.98
N CYS A 152 -8.17 -4.61 -0.35
CA CYS A 152 -8.49 -3.50 -1.24
C CYS A 152 -9.99 -3.24 -1.30
N GLU A 153 -10.38 -1.99 -1.06
CA GLU A 153 -11.77 -1.50 -1.13
C GLU A 153 -12.30 -1.34 -2.55
N TYR A 154 -11.40 -1.18 -3.52
CA TYR A 154 -11.78 -0.93 -4.91
C TYR A 154 -12.56 -2.09 -5.50
N TYR A 155 -13.69 -1.79 -6.16
CA TYR A 155 -14.69 -2.78 -6.59
C TYR A 155 -15.17 -3.71 -5.47
N ARG A 156 -15.04 -3.29 -4.19
CA ARG A 156 -15.41 -4.09 -3.01
C ARG A 156 -14.70 -5.44 -2.96
N HIS A 157 -13.47 -5.52 -3.50
CA HIS A 157 -12.71 -6.78 -3.54
C HIS A 157 -12.46 -7.36 -2.15
N PHE A 158 -12.42 -6.54 -1.10
CA PHE A 158 -12.22 -6.99 0.27
C PHE A 158 -13.38 -7.84 0.84
N LEU A 159 -14.56 -7.88 0.19
CA LEU A 159 -15.71 -8.65 0.66
C LEU A 159 -15.55 -10.18 0.55
N VAL A 160 -14.50 -10.65 -0.14
CA VAL A 160 -14.19 -12.09 -0.24
C VAL A 160 -13.54 -12.64 1.03
N TYR A 161 -13.16 -11.78 1.98
CA TYR A 161 -12.47 -12.15 3.20
C TYR A 161 -13.44 -12.32 4.37
N GLU A 162 -13.15 -13.35 5.19
CA GLU A 162 -13.80 -13.62 6.47
C GLU A 162 -12.72 -13.53 7.58
N PRO A 163 -12.24 -12.32 7.91
CA PRO A 163 -11.09 -12.16 8.79
C PRO A 163 -11.44 -12.41 10.27
N ASN A 164 -10.51 -12.99 11.02
CA ASN A 164 -10.61 -13.00 12.47
C ASN A 164 -10.51 -11.57 13.03
N TYR A 165 -9.59 -10.77 12.48
CA TYR A 165 -9.44 -9.35 12.79
C TYR A 165 -9.50 -8.52 11.51
N ALA A 166 -10.46 -7.60 11.42
CA ALA A 166 -10.53 -6.60 10.35
C ALA A 166 -9.96 -5.27 10.86
N ILE A 167 -8.79 -4.87 10.37
CA ILE A 167 -8.19 -3.56 10.67
C ILE A 167 -8.69 -2.55 9.65
N ILE A 168 -9.11 -1.35 10.12
CA ILE A 168 -9.50 -0.22 9.28
C ILE A 168 -8.68 0.99 9.70
N THR A 169 -7.76 1.43 8.84
CA THR A 169 -6.83 2.51 9.16
C THR A 169 -7.44 3.90 9.05
N ASN A 170 -8.28 4.13 8.05
CA ASN A 170 -9.02 5.37 7.81
C ASN A 170 -10.02 5.15 6.68
N ILE A 171 -10.98 6.05 6.56
CA ILE A 171 -11.98 6.05 5.48
C ILE A 171 -12.02 7.46 4.87
N GLU A 172 -11.69 7.57 3.60
CA GLU A 172 -11.77 8.81 2.80
C GLU A 172 -12.45 8.51 1.47
N LEU A 173 -12.96 9.54 0.81
CA LEU A 173 -13.44 9.38 -0.56
C LEU A 173 -12.22 9.25 -1.49
N ASP A 174 -11.93 8.07 -1.92
CA ASP A 174 -10.98 7.76 -3.00
C ASP A 174 -11.69 6.93 -4.07
N HIS A 175 -10.99 6.57 -5.14
CA HIS A 175 -11.60 5.82 -6.25
C HIS A 175 -12.93 6.42 -6.74
N VAL A 176 -12.91 7.74 -6.98
CA VAL A 176 -14.07 8.52 -7.45
C VAL A 176 -14.65 8.07 -8.81
N ASP A 177 -13.94 7.18 -9.50
CA ASP A 177 -14.39 6.46 -10.67
C ASP A 177 -15.30 5.26 -10.34
N TYR A 178 -15.36 4.84 -9.08
CA TYR A 178 -16.17 3.72 -8.60
C TYR A 178 -17.18 4.11 -7.52
N PHE A 179 -16.73 4.74 -6.44
CA PHE A 179 -17.61 5.17 -5.35
C PHE A 179 -18.33 6.47 -5.72
N LYS A 180 -19.65 6.50 -5.50
CA LYS A 180 -20.51 7.64 -5.83
C LYS A 180 -20.31 8.83 -4.90
N ASP A 181 -20.20 8.53 -3.62
CA ASP A 181 -20.07 9.49 -2.53
C ASP A 181 -19.50 8.84 -1.27
N MET A 182 -19.31 9.61 -0.21
CA MET A 182 -18.78 9.13 1.05
C MET A 182 -19.68 8.07 1.71
N GLN A 183 -20.99 8.14 1.54
CA GLN A 183 -21.91 7.16 2.12
C GLN A 183 -21.71 5.79 1.47
N ASP A 184 -21.53 5.73 0.16
CA ASP A 184 -21.25 4.48 -0.57
C ASP A 184 -19.92 3.83 -0.11
N VAL A 185 -18.91 4.66 0.26
CA VAL A 185 -17.67 4.19 0.88
C VAL A 185 -17.95 3.60 2.27
N ILE A 186 -18.66 4.33 3.15
CA ILE A 186 -18.99 3.89 4.50
C ILE A 186 -19.80 2.58 4.47
N ASP A 187 -20.77 2.47 3.56
CA ASP A 187 -21.56 1.26 3.39
C ASP A 187 -20.70 0.06 3.01
N ALA A 188 -19.75 0.26 2.07
CA ALA A 188 -18.82 -0.79 1.67
C ALA A 188 -17.92 -1.26 2.82
N TYR A 189 -17.40 -0.33 3.62
CA TYR A 189 -16.58 -0.66 4.79
C TYR A 189 -17.42 -1.31 5.90
N SER A 190 -18.68 -0.91 6.08
CA SER A 190 -19.61 -1.54 7.04
C SER A 190 -19.90 -2.98 6.64
N GLU A 191 -20.16 -3.24 5.35
CA GLU A 191 -20.35 -4.58 4.81
C GLU A 191 -19.11 -5.46 5.05
N TYR A 192 -17.92 -4.96 4.69
CA TYR A 192 -16.66 -5.64 4.93
C TYR A 192 -16.39 -5.92 6.41
N ALA A 193 -16.54 -4.93 7.27
CA ALA A 193 -16.27 -5.06 8.70
C ALA A 193 -17.21 -6.08 9.38
N ASN A 194 -18.45 -6.21 8.90
CA ASN A 194 -19.41 -7.21 9.39
C ASN A 194 -19.03 -8.65 9.02
N ASN A 195 -18.09 -8.88 8.09
CA ASN A 195 -17.53 -10.22 7.81
C ASN A 195 -16.49 -10.65 8.86
N ALA A 196 -16.04 -9.74 9.75
CA ALA A 196 -15.08 -10.10 10.79
C ALA A 196 -15.66 -11.15 11.76
N GLU A 197 -14.88 -12.20 12.05
CA GLU A 197 -15.31 -13.27 12.95
C GLU A 197 -15.16 -12.90 14.44
N LYS A 198 -14.01 -12.30 14.83
CA LYS A 198 -13.72 -11.95 16.22
C LYS A 198 -14.00 -10.48 16.51
N MET A 199 -13.35 -9.56 15.80
CA MET A 199 -13.53 -8.13 16.03
C MET A 199 -13.04 -7.25 14.90
N VAL A 200 -13.50 -6.01 14.92
CA VAL A 200 -13.00 -4.90 14.09
C VAL A 200 -12.07 -4.04 14.93
N ILE A 201 -10.92 -3.66 14.35
CA ILE A 201 -9.94 -2.75 14.96
C ILE A 201 -9.87 -1.52 14.05
N ALA A 202 -10.37 -0.38 14.48
CA ALA A 202 -10.48 0.81 13.63
C ALA A 202 -9.82 2.04 14.25
N CYS A 203 -9.29 2.92 13.41
CA CYS A 203 -8.75 4.20 13.84
C CYS A 203 -9.89 5.14 14.27
N GLY A 204 -10.06 5.35 15.57
CA GLY A 204 -11.13 6.19 16.07
C GLY A 204 -10.86 7.71 15.99
N ASP A 205 -9.63 8.12 15.63
CA ASP A 205 -9.32 9.50 15.25
C ASP A 205 -9.90 9.89 13.87
N ASP A 206 -10.35 8.90 13.09
CA ASP A 206 -11.03 9.13 11.82
C ASP A 206 -12.55 9.17 12.06
N PRO A 207 -13.24 10.29 11.73
CA PRO A 207 -14.66 10.43 12.01
C PRO A 207 -15.54 9.44 11.22
N TYR A 208 -15.09 8.97 10.05
CA TYR A 208 -15.88 8.08 9.22
C TYR A 208 -15.81 6.62 9.70
N THR A 209 -14.75 6.21 10.37
CA THR A 209 -14.71 4.87 11.00
C THR A 209 -15.70 4.76 12.14
N ARG A 210 -16.03 5.86 12.82
CA ARG A 210 -17.06 5.91 13.86
C ARG A 210 -18.50 5.90 13.31
N MET A 211 -18.65 6.10 12.00
CA MET A 211 -19.95 6.02 11.31
C MET A 211 -20.29 4.63 10.78
N LEU A 212 -19.40 3.64 10.96
CA LEU A 212 -19.62 2.28 10.50
C LEU A 212 -20.82 1.63 11.24
N GLU A 213 -21.71 1.03 10.49
CA GLU A 213 -22.84 0.28 11.00
C GLU A 213 -22.45 -1.19 11.22
N LEU A 214 -22.14 -1.55 12.47
CA LEU A 214 -21.58 -2.85 12.80
C LEU A 214 -22.49 -3.65 13.76
N ASN A 215 -22.54 -4.95 13.49
CA ASN A 215 -23.13 -5.95 14.40
C ASN A 215 -22.04 -6.79 15.12
N LYS A 216 -20.79 -6.35 15.08
CA LYS A 216 -19.61 -7.00 15.64
C LYS A 216 -18.94 -6.11 16.69
N PRO A 217 -18.17 -6.69 17.63
CA PRO A 217 -17.33 -5.89 18.51
C PRO A 217 -16.36 -5.04 17.70
N ILE A 218 -16.31 -3.75 18.01
CA ILE A 218 -15.34 -2.82 17.46
C ILE A 218 -14.44 -2.31 18.57
N PHE A 219 -13.18 -2.11 18.25
CA PHE A 219 -12.16 -1.57 19.13
C PHE A 219 -11.46 -0.42 18.43
N TYR A 220 -11.51 0.75 19.04
CA TYR A 220 -10.92 1.95 18.48
C TYR A 220 -9.51 2.19 19.01
N TYR A 221 -8.60 2.50 18.10
CA TYR A 221 -7.27 2.97 18.44
C TYR A 221 -7.04 4.39 17.90
N GLY A 222 -6.22 5.15 18.59
CA GLY A 222 -5.88 6.51 18.15
C GLY A 222 -5.04 7.29 19.14
N ILE A 223 -5.01 8.60 18.95
CA ILE A 223 -4.34 9.57 19.83
C ILE A 223 -5.39 10.28 20.68
N ASP A 224 -6.60 10.42 20.19
CA ASP A 224 -7.70 11.03 20.92
C ASP A 224 -8.10 10.12 22.11
N GLU A 225 -8.43 10.76 23.26
CA GLU A 225 -8.61 10.06 24.54
C GLU A 225 -9.86 9.17 24.61
N ASP A 226 -10.78 9.30 23.69
CA ASP A 226 -12.02 8.51 23.60
C ASP A 226 -11.84 7.17 22.84
N ASN A 227 -10.61 6.80 22.55
CA ASN A 227 -10.26 5.49 21.97
C ASN A 227 -10.00 4.45 23.07
N ASP A 228 -10.16 3.17 22.72
CA ASP A 228 -9.88 2.06 23.63
C ASP A 228 -8.38 1.82 23.81
N ILE A 229 -7.61 2.03 22.72
CA ILE A 229 -6.13 2.03 22.73
C ILE A 229 -5.64 3.41 22.35
N VAL A 230 -4.87 4.02 23.25
CA VAL A 230 -4.44 5.42 23.10
C VAL A 230 -2.93 5.53 23.19
N ALA A 231 -2.33 6.27 22.25
CA ALA A 231 -0.95 6.74 22.40
C ALA A 231 -0.95 8.06 23.17
N LYS A 232 -0.21 8.11 24.27
CA LYS A 232 0.00 9.32 25.09
C LYS A 232 1.48 9.66 25.17
N ASN A 233 1.78 10.88 25.63
CA ASN A 233 3.16 11.35 25.81
C ASN A 233 3.99 11.25 24.52
N ILE A 234 3.39 11.62 23.38
CA ILE A 234 4.02 11.47 22.07
C ILE A 234 5.07 12.56 21.88
N GLU A 235 6.31 12.15 21.66
CA GLU A 235 7.44 13.04 21.36
C GLU A 235 7.98 12.74 19.96
N TYR A 236 7.94 13.73 19.07
CA TYR A 236 8.49 13.66 17.73
C TYR A 236 9.88 14.27 17.69
N THR A 237 10.88 13.49 17.31
CA THR A 237 12.28 13.91 17.19
C THR A 237 12.82 13.68 15.79
N SER A 238 14.05 14.14 15.51
CA SER A 238 14.76 13.81 14.26
C SER A 238 15.16 12.33 14.18
N ASP A 239 15.19 11.62 15.29
CA ASP A 239 15.59 10.21 15.35
C ASP A 239 14.38 9.25 15.26
N GLY A 240 13.16 9.80 15.47
CA GLY A 240 11.93 9.01 15.39
C GLY A 240 10.79 9.57 16.22
N VAL A 241 10.04 8.68 16.84
CA VAL A 241 8.91 9.00 17.70
C VAL A 241 8.90 8.11 18.94
N GLU A 242 8.67 8.72 20.10
CA GLU A 242 8.45 8.01 21.37
C GLU A 242 7.01 8.22 21.85
N PHE A 243 6.39 7.20 22.42
CA PHE A 243 5.07 7.30 23.01
C PHE A 243 4.77 6.15 23.98
N ASP A 244 3.85 6.40 24.88
CA ASP A 244 3.29 5.40 25.78
C ASP A 244 1.93 4.92 25.24
N VAL A 245 1.67 3.62 25.37
CA VAL A 245 0.39 3.00 24.97
C VAL A 245 -0.42 2.60 26.20
N PHE A 246 -1.67 3.03 26.22
CA PHE A 246 -2.65 2.66 27.22
C PHE A 246 -3.82 1.92 26.56
N VAL A 247 -4.33 0.89 27.22
CA VAL A 247 -5.52 0.15 26.81
C VAL A 247 -6.53 0.25 27.93
N GLU A 248 -7.71 0.81 27.66
CA GLU A 248 -8.73 1.06 28.68
C GLU A 248 -8.10 1.70 29.96
N GLU A 249 -7.30 2.73 29.77
CA GLU A 249 -6.54 3.46 30.80
C GLU A 249 -5.39 2.68 31.47
N ASN A 250 -5.22 1.39 31.21
CA ASN A 250 -4.11 0.60 31.74
C ASN A 250 -2.88 0.75 30.86
N TYR A 251 -1.74 1.02 31.47
CA TYR A 251 -0.46 1.11 30.78
C TYR A 251 -0.08 -0.25 30.17
N TYR A 252 0.11 -0.28 28.87
CA TYR A 252 0.55 -1.48 28.14
C TYR A 252 2.06 -1.49 27.91
N GLY A 253 2.63 -0.37 27.46
CA GLY A 253 4.08 -0.30 27.19
C GLY A 253 4.54 1.04 26.62
N HIS A 254 5.87 1.19 26.60
CA HIS A 254 6.56 2.32 25.99
C HIS A 254 7.17 1.88 24.66
N PHE A 255 7.04 2.75 23.64
CA PHE A 255 7.51 2.53 22.29
C PHE A 255 8.36 3.72 21.84
N ASP A 256 9.63 3.45 21.55
CA ASP A 256 10.60 4.36 20.96
C ASP A 256 11.01 3.78 19.61
N LEU A 257 10.61 4.42 18.52
CA LEU A 257 10.60 3.84 17.16
C LEU A 257 11.21 4.80 16.14
N PRO A 258 12.01 4.29 15.19
CA PRO A 258 12.63 5.09 14.13
C PRO A 258 11.62 5.44 13.02
N PHE A 259 10.43 5.94 13.40
CA PHE A 259 9.36 6.27 12.49
C PHE A 259 9.03 7.76 12.54
N TYR A 260 8.52 8.32 11.44
CA TYR A 260 8.31 9.75 11.28
C TYR A 260 6.86 10.05 10.90
N GLY A 261 6.29 11.06 11.55
CA GLY A 261 4.94 11.55 11.29
C GLY A 261 3.83 10.84 12.09
N LYS A 262 2.73 11.58 12.32
CA LYS A 262 1.54 11.10 13.05
C LYS A 262 0.98 9.79 12.45
N HIS A 263 0.98 9.68 11.13
CA HIS A 263 0.44 8.50 10.44
C HIS A 263 1.18 7.20 10.83
N MET A 264 2.48 7.26 11.10
CA MET A 264 3.24 6.09 11.55
C MET A 264 2.90 5.69 12.98
N VAL A 265 2.58 6.65 13.86
CA VAL A 265 2.04 6.35 15.20
C VAL A 265 0.72 5.60 15.06
N LEU A 266 -0.20 6.08 14.23
CA LEU A 266 -1.51 5.43 14.01
C LEU A 266 -1.36 4.03 13.39
N ASN A 267 -0.53 3.87 12.35
CA ASN A 267 -0.25 2.55 11.76
C ASN A 267 0.34 1.59 12.78
N THR A 268 1.23 2.08 13.65
CA THR A 268 1.84 1.28 14.71
C THR A 268 0.81 0.90 15.78
N LEU A 269 -0.09 1.80 16.16
CA LEU A 269 -1.18 1.49 17.10
C LEU A 269 -2.11 0.40 16.58
N ALA A 270 -2.42 0.38 15.28
CA ALA A 270 -3.16 -0.71 14.66
C ALA A 270 -2.47 -2.08 14.86
N VAL A 271 -1.15 -2.12 14.67
CA VAL A 271 -0.33 -3.34 14.91
C VAL A 271 -0.33 -3.71 16.38
N ILE A 272 -0.08 -2.74 17.27
CA ILE A 272 -0.07 -2.94 18.73
C ILE A 272 -1.44 -3.46 19.20
N SER A 273 -2.55 -3.01 18.63
CA SER A 273 -3.89 -3.47 18.95
C SER A 273 -4.03 -4.97 18.72
N VAL A 274 -3.60 -5.48 17.57
CA VAL A 274 -3.60 -6.93 17.31
C VAL A 274 -2.69 -7.66 18.30
N CYS A 275 -1.47 -7.15 18.52
CA CYS A 275 -0.51 -7.77 19.43
C CYS A 275 -1.06 -7.85 20.87
N TYR A 276 -1.76 -6.81 21.32
CA TYR A 276 -2.42 -6.80 22.64
C TYR A 276 -3.47 -7.91 22.75
N TYR A 277 -4.38 -8.04 21.78
CA TYR A 277 -5.40 -9.08 21.78
C TYR A 277 -4.84 -10.49 21.66
N GLU A 278 -3.73 -10.63 20.96
CA GLU A 278 -2.97 -11.89 20.88
C GLU A 278 -2.07 -12.10 22.13
N ARG A 279 -2.18 -11.24 23.15
CA ARG A 279 -1.47 -11.31 24.46
C ARG A 279 0.04 -11.33 24.30
N MET A 280 0.58 -10.60 23.33
CA MET A 280 2.01 -10.47 23.12
C MET A 280 2.60 -9.50 24.13
N ASP A 281 3.84 -9.77 24.55
CA ASP A 281 4.58 -8.88 25.46
C ASP A 281 4.98 -7.58 24.77
N ALA A 282 4.64 -6.44 25.38
CA ALA A 282 4.87 -5.11 24.80
C ALA A 282 6.36 -4.83 24.49
N LYS A 283 7.28 -5.35 25.31
CA LYS A 283 8.73 -5.14 25.09
C LYS A 283 9.22 -5.89 23.86
N GLU A 284 8.73 -7.13 23.67
CA GLU A 284 9.08 -7.91 22.47
C GLU A 284 8.42 -7.30 21.22
N VAL A 285 7.19 -6.77 21.31
CA VAL A 285 6.54 -6.04 20.21
C VAL A 285 7.37 -4.79 19.85
N SER A 286 7.73 -3.96 20.84
CA SER A 286 8.55 -2.76 20.64
C SER A 286 9.90 -3.09 20.00
N LYS A 287 10.58 -4.13 20.46
CA LYS A 287 11.86 -4.60 19.90
C LYS A 287 11.73 -5.01 18.44
N ASN A 288 10.66 -5.73 18.08
CA ASN A 288 10.44 -6.13 16.70
C ASN A 288 10.06 -4.94 15.80
N LEU A 289 9.24 -4.01 16.29
CA LEU A 289 8.92 -2.79 15.55
C LEU A 289 10.16 -1.95 15.23
N LYS A 290 11.13 -1.85 16.17
CA LYS A 290 12.41 -1.15 15.93
C LYS A 290 13.24 -1.72 14.78
N THR A 291 13.09 -2.99 14.47
CA THR A 291 13.84 -3.67 13.40
C THR A 291 13.15 -3.64 12.06
N PHE A 292 12.00 -2.97 11.95
CA PHE A 292 11.28 -2.84 10.69
C PHE A 292 12.04 -1.94 9.71
N GLY A 293 12.42 -2.50 8.57
CA GLY A 293 13.23 -1.82 7.56
C GLY A 293 12.45 -0.90 6.59
N GLY A 294 11.13 -0.74 6.79
CA GLY A 294 10.25 -0.03 5.87
C GLY A 294 9.47 -0.97 4.94
N ALA A 295 8.51 -0.43 4.22
CA ALA A 295 7.83 -1.07 3.10
C ALA A 295 8.38 -0.48 1.80
N GLU A 296 8.41 -1.26 0.74
CA GLU A 296 8.92 -0.85 -0.57
C GLU A 296 8.21 0.41 -1.06
N ARG A 297 9.00 1.39 -1.49
CA ARG A 297 8.50 2.71 -1.94
C ARG A 297 7.59 3.43 -0.91
N ARG A 298 7.92 3.32 0.37
CA ARG A 298 7.29 4.07 1.46
C ARG A 298 8.36 4.79 2.27
N PHE A 299 8.60 6.06 1.93
CA PHE A 299 9.69 6.89 2.47
C PHE A 299 11.05 6.22 2.31
N GLU A 300 11.31 5.63 1.14
CA GLU A 300 12.55 4.93 0.85
C GLU A 300 13.66 5.92 0.53
N GLU A 301 14.72 5.92 1.33
CA GLU A 301 15.76 6.93 1.30
C GLU A 301 17.03 6.47 0.59
N THR A 302 17.57 7.32 -0.26
CA THR A 302 18.91 7.22 -0.81
C THR A 302 19.69 8.48 -0.46
N ILE A 303 20.79 8.35 0.29
CA ILE A 303 21.63 9.47 0.73
C ILE A 303 22.86 9.56 -0.18
N ILE A 304 23.03 10.71 -0.84
CA ILE A 304 24.16 10.98 -1.74
C ILE A 304 24.82 12.29 -1.30
N GLY A 305 25.97 12.17 -0.61
CA GLY A 305 26.63 13.32 -0.01
C GLY A 305 25.71 14.00 1.01
N ASP A 306 25.34 15.25 0.75
CA ASP A 306 24.44 16.02 1.60
C ASP A 306 22.99 16.08 1.07
N THR A 307 22.73 15.45 -0.07
CA THR A 307 21.40 15.36 -0.70
C THR A 307 20.70 14.06 -0.30
N ILE A 308 19.41 14.14 -0.01
CA ILE A 308 18.58 13.00 0.34
C ILE A 308 17.49 12.86 -0.70
N LEU A 309 17.42 11.72 -1.35
CA LEU A 309 16.34 11.35 -2.27
C LEU A 309 15.38 10.42 -1.54
N VAL A 310 14.09 10.69 -1.64
CA VAL A 310 13.04 9.83 -1.07
C VAL A 310 12.12 9.38 -2.19
N ASP A 311 11.97 8.07 -2.39
CA ASP A 311 10.94 7.49 -3.25
C ASP A 311 9.72 7.14 -2.39
N ASP A 312 8.55 7.65 -2.77
CA ASP A 312 7.30 7.35 -2.07
C ASP A 312 6.12 7.23 -3.04
N TYR A 313 5.27 6.28 -2.77
CA TYR A 313 4.08 5.97 -3.56
C TYR A 313 2.96 7.01 -3.42
N ALA A 314 3.11 8.00 -2.53
CA ALA A 314 2.11 9.01 -2.22
C ALA A 314 1.59 9.74 -3.47
N HIS A 315 0.27 9.76 -3.63
CA HIS A 315 -0.41 10.40 -4.74
C HIS A 315 -1.76 11.04 -4.36
N HIS A 316 -2.27 10.74 -3.18
CA HIS A 316 -3.43 11.41 -2.58
C HIS A 316 -2.97 12.58 -1.71
N PRO A 317 -3.75 13.69 -1.57
CA PRO A 317 -3.36 14.85 -0.76
C PRO A 317 -2.96 14.48 0.68
N THR A 318 -3.70 13.58 1.32
CA THR A 318 -3.43 13.09 2.68
C THR A 318 -2.05 12.43 2.77
N GLU A 319 -1.69 11.58 1.80
CA GLU A 319 -0.39 10.90 1.74
C GLU A 319 0.74 11.90 1.48
N VAL A 320 0.61 12.77 0.47
CA VAL A 320 1.59 13.81 0.13
C VAL A 320 1.90 14.70 1.35
N LYS A 321 0.85 15.12 2.08
CA LYS A 321 1.00 15.88 3.32
C LYS A 321 1.78 15.11 4.38
N ALA A 322 1.51 13.82 4.53
CA ALA A 322 2.16 12.97 5.52
C ALA A 322 3.67 12.82 5.22
N VAL A 323 4.05 12.57 3.96
CA VAL A 323 5.44 12.44 3.53
C VAL A 323 6.20 13.74 3.70
N ILE A 324 5.65 14.91 3.29
CA ILE A 324 6.30 16.20 3.48
C ILE A 324 6.53 16.50 4.97
N LYS A 325 5.55 16.20 5.84
CA LYS A 325 5.70 16.39 7.28
C LYS A 325 6.75 15.46 7.90
N ALA A 326 6.79 14.20 7.47
CA ALA A 326 7.79 13.21 7.90
C ALA A 326 9.21 13.68 7.52
N ALA A 327 9.38 14.17 6.28
CA ALA A 327 10.65 14.74 5.82
C ALA A 327 11.10 15.93 6.66
N ARG A 328 10.20 16.85 7.00
CA ARG A 328 10.50 18.00 7.86
C ARG A 328 10.81 17.61 9.30
N GLN A 329 10.18 16.57 9.84
CA GLN A 329 10.50 16.04 11.15
C GLN A 329 11.91 15.47 11.18
N LYS A 330 12.24 14.59 10.23
CA LYS A 330 13.53 13.91 10.16
C LYS A 330 14.69 14.85 9.84
N TYR A 331 14.44 15.85 8.98
CA TYR A 331 15.45 16.75 8.44
C TYR A 331 15.05 18.23 8.62
N PRO A 332 14.94 18.74 9.85
CA PRO A 332 14.35 20.05 10.13
C PRO A 332 15.12 21.23 9.51
N ASN A 333 16.41 21.05 9.20
CA ASN A 333 17.28 22.09 8.66
C ASN A 333 17.47 22.00 7.13
N LYS A 334 16.82 21.05 6.45
CA LYS A 334 16.94 20.91 4.99
C LYS A 334 15.74 21.50 4.27
N LYS A 335 15.98 22.03 3.08
CA LYS A 335 14.90 22.38 2.16
C LYS A 335 14.19 21.10 1.71
N VAL A 336 12.87 21.14 1.66
CA VAL A 336 12.04 20.04 1.15
C VAL A 336 11.55 20.39 -0.25
N VAL A 337 11.92 19.59 -1.23
CA VAL A 337 11.50 19.71 -2.62
C VAL A 337 10.60 18.54 -2.96
N ALA A 338 9.37 18.82 -3.41
CA ALA A 338 8.45 17.80 -3.88
C ALA A 338 8.52 17.68 -5.41
N VAL A 339 8.74 16.49 -5.92
CA VAL A 339 8.62 16.11 -7.34
C VAL A 339 7.42 15.20 -7.43
N PHE A 340 6.29 15.73 -7.86
CA PHE A 340 4.99 15.08 -7.78
C PHE A 340 4.45 14.74 -9.16
N GLN A 341 4.02 13.48 -9.35
CA GLN A 341 3.29 13.06 -10.53
C GLN A 341 1.83 12.82 -10.18
N PRO A 342 0.89 13.64 -10.68
CA PRO A 342 -0.54 13.38 -10.50
C PRO A 342 -0.92 12.04 -11.13
N HIS A 343 -1.82 11.30 -10.47
CA HIS A 343 -2.28 9.98 -10.94
C HIS A 343 -3.76 10.05 -11.27
N THR A 344 -4.10 9.71 -12.52
CA THR A 344 -5.41 9.78 -13.18
C THR A 344 -5.99 11.21 -13.31
N PHE A 345 -6.74 11.42 -14.37
CA PHE A 345 -7.39 12.72 -14.62
C PHE A 345 -8.55 12.95 -13.66
N SER A 346 -9.35 11.91 -13.39
CA SER A 346 -10.48 11.97 -12.46
C SER A 346 -10.04 12.40 -11.05
N ARG A 347 -9.00 11.76 -10.51
CA ARG A 347 -8.46 12.11 -9.19
C ARG A 347 -7.84 13.51 -9.18
N THR A 348 -7.10 13.87 -10.24
CA THR A 348 -6.52 15.21 -10.36
C THR A 348 -7.62 16.27 -10.38
N GLN A 349 -8.70 16.05 -11.11
CA GLN A 349 -9.85 16.96 -11.14
C GLN A 349 -10.53 17.07 -9.77
N ALA A 350 -10.75 15.95 -9.09
CA ALA A 350 -11.43 15.91 -7.80
C ALA A 350 -10.62 16.60 -6.68
N PHE A 351 -9.30 16.42 -6.67
CA PHE A 351 -8.45 16.82 -5.55
C PHE A 351 -7.44 17.95 -5.86
N ALA A 352 -7.57 18.65 -7.01
CA ALA A 352 -6.62 19.69 -7.39
C ALA A 352 -6.39 20.73 -6.30
N GLU A 353 -7.45 21.26 -5.67
CA GLU A 353 -7.34 22.29 -4.63
C GLU A 353 -6.63 21.77 -3.37
N ASP A 354 -6.85 20.52 -3.00
CA ASP A 354 -6.19 19.91 -1.84
C ASP A 354 -4.75 19.55 -2.14
N LEU A 355 -4.43 19.09 -3.36
CA LEU A 355 -3.06 18.91 -3.83
C LEU A 355 -2.27 20.19 -3.81
N ILE A 356 -2.85 21.33 -4.26
CA ILE A 356 -2.23 22.65 -4.20
C ILE A 356 -1.89 23.03 -2.76
N LYS A 357 -2.84 22.84 -1.83
CA LYS A 357 -2.64 23.17 -0.39
C LYS A 357 -1.48 22.39 0.20
N VAL A 358 -1.41 21.07 -0.09
CA VAL A 358 -0.39 20.20 0.53
C VAL A 358 0.97 20.34 -0.15
N LEU A 359 1.06 20.53 -1.46
CA LEU A 359 2.31 20.79 -2.17
C LEU A 359 2.94 22.12 -1.77
N ASN A 360 2.14 23.13 -1.41
CA ASN A 360 2.64 24.38 -0.85
C ASN A 360 3.28 24.25 0.56
N LEU A 361 3.23 23.08 1.18
CA LEU A 361 3.99 22.77 2.39
C LEU A 361 5.48 22.51 2.10
N ALA A 362 5.83 22.18 0.87
CA ALA A 362 7.22 22.07 0.42
C ALA A 362 7.82 23.47 0.10
N ASP A 363 9.15 23.56 0.13
CA ASP A 363 9.85 24.81 -0.23
C ASP A 363 9.84 25.05 -1.75
N LYS A 364 9.77 23.96 -2.52
CA LYS A 364 9.57 23.94 -3.97
C LYS A 364 8.75 22.75 -4.36
N ALA A 365 7.87 22.90 -5.34
CA ALA A 365 7.14 21.79 -5.94
C ALA A 365 7.37 21.75 -7.46
N PHE A 366 7.84 20.61 -7.94
CA PHE A 366 7.87 20.26 -9.34
C PHE A 366 6.73 19.29 -9.62
N VAL A 367 5.99 19.51 -10.69
CA VAL A 367 4.85 18.67 -11.07
C VAL A 367 5.09 18.10 -12.46
N LEU A 368 4.96 16.80 -12.60
CA LEU A 368 5.02 16.10 -13.88
C LEU A 368 3.64 16.10 -14.57
N ASP A 369 3.61 15.69 -15.82
CA ASP A 369 2.36 15.38 -16.50
C ASP A 369 1.58 14.29 -15.78
N ILE A 370 0.24 14.37 -15.89
CA ILE A 370 -0.66 13.41 -15.26
C ILE A 370 -0.38 12.01 -15.84
N PHE A 371 -0.15 11.03 -14.98
CA PHE A 371 -0.11 9.63 -15.38
C PHE A 371 -1.55 9.10 -15.54
N PRO A 372 -1.98 8.80 -16.77
CA PRO A 372 -3.40 8.50 -17.05
C PRO A 372 -3.85 7.15 -16.50
N SER A 373 -2.92 6.18 -16.29
CA SER A 373 -3.24 4.80 -15.92
C SER A 373 -4.24 4.18 -16.92
N ARG A 374 -5.48 3.94 -16.51
CA ARG A 374 -6.54 3.36 -17.32
C ARG A 374 -7.44 4.40 -18.03
N GLU A 375 -7.26 5.68 -17.74
CA GLU A 375 -8.09 6.78 -18.29
C GLU A 375 -7.52 7.34 -19.58
N LYS A 376 -8.33 8.05 -20.34
CA LYS A 376 -7.93 8.73 -21.57
C LYS A 376 -8.12 10.23 -21.43
N GLN A 377 -7.16 11.01 -21.92
CA GLN A 377 -7.24 12.49 -21.91
C GLN A 377 -8.50 13.03 -22.58
N GLU A 378 -9.03 12.32 -23.59
CA GLU A 378 -10.21 12.71 -24.35
C GLU A 378 -11.48 12.78 -23.50
N ASP A 379 -11.54 11.96 -22.44
CA ASP A 379 -12.67 11.89 -21.51
C ASP A 379 -12.61 13.03 -20.46
N PHE A 380 -11.45 13.73 -20.35
CA PHE A 380 -11.19 14.77 -19.35
C PHE A 380 -10.65 16.05 -20.02
N PRO A 381 -11.44 16.73 -20.90
CA PRO A 381 -10.96 17.90 -21.63
C PRO A 381 -10.57 19.03 -20.67
N GLY A 382 -9.36 19.58 -20.86
CA GLY A 382 -8.84 20.69 -20.05
C GLY A 382 -8.23 20.31 -18.70
N ILE A 383 -8.26 19.04 -18.33
CA ILE A 383 -7.59 18.57 -17.11
C ILE A 383 -6.14 18.20 -17.45
N ASN A 384 -5.19 18.96 -16.92
CA ASN A 384 -3.75 18.75 -17.05
C ASN A 384 -3.04 19.26 -15.79
N SER A 385 -1.73 19.13 -15.71
CA SER A 385 -0.94 19.53 -14.53
C SER A 385 -0.91 21.05 -14.29
N ASP A 386 -1.21 21.86 -15.31
CA ASP A 386 -1.24 23.33 -15.16
C ASP A 386 -2.31 23.80 -14.17
N ILE A 387 -3.40 23.03 -13.98
CA ILE A 387 -4.44 23.36 -12.99
C ILE A 387 -3.91 23.35 -11.55
N ILE A 388 -2.84 22.58 -11.31
CA ILE A 388 -2.12 22.54 -10.02
C ILE A 388 -1.01 23.61 -10.03
N VAL A 389 -0.10 23.54 -11.01
CA VAL A 389 1.11 24.40 -11.07
C VAL A 389 0.76 25.89 -11.06
N GLY A 390 -0.26 26.30 -11.84
CA GLY A 390 -0.67 27.69 -11.94
C GLY A 390 -1.15 28.34 -10.64
N LYS A 391 -1.43 27.54 -9.60
CA LYS A 391 -1.89 28.00 -8.30
C LYS A 391 -0.90 27.74 -7.15
N LEU A 392 0.24 27.09 -7.44
CA LEU A 392 1.29 26.87 -6.44
C LEU A 392 2.10 28.16 -6.21
N ASN A 393 2.47 28.42 -4.96
CA ASN A 393 3.30 29.56 -4.59
C ASN A 393 4.71 29.47 -5.21
N ASN A 394 5.26 28.28 -5.27
CA ASN A 394 6.60 27.99 -5.82
C ASN A 394 6.55 26.68 -6.62
N GLY A 395 5.65 26.63 -7.60
CA GLY A 395 5.42 25.48 -8.46
C GLY A 395 6.05 25.64 -9.84
N GLU A 396 6.44 24.53 -10.46
CA GLU A 396 6.96 24.49 -11.82
C GLU A 396 6.70 23.13 -12.46
N LEU A 397 6.43 23.10 -13.76
CA LEU A 397 6.41 21.85 -14.52
C LEU A 397 7.83 21.30 -14.69
N ILE A 398 7.95 19.97 -14.59
CA ILE A 398 9.18 19.24 -14.85
C ILE A 398 8.91 18.04 -15.76
N THR A 399 9.85 17.72 -16.64
CA THR A 399 9.86 16.57 -17.52
C THR A 399 11.21 15.87 -17.44
N ASP A 400 11.33 14.70 -18.03
CA ASP A 400 12.60 13.96 -18.12
C ASP A 400 13.70 14.76 -18.87
N GLU A 401 13.33 15.68 -19.78
CA GLU A 401 14.26 16.54 -20.49
C GLU A 401 14.71 17.73 -19.65
N SER A 402 13.87 18.21 -18.74
CA SER A 402 14.14 19.38 -17.87
C SER A 402 14.60 18.98 -16.46
N TRP A 403 15.08 17.76 -16.27
CA TRP A 403 15.54 17.24 -14.98
C TRP A 403 16.64 18.08 -14.33
N ASP A 404 17.43 18.81 -15.14
CA ASP A 404 18.53 19.66 -14.69
C ASP A 404 18.10 20.79 -13.76
N LYS A 405 16.82 21.14 -13.73
CA LYS A 405 16.22 22.04 -12.73
C LYS A 405 16.46 21.54 -11.29
N LEU A 406 16.57 20.24 -11.08
CA LEU A 406 16.85 19.66 -9.76
C LEU A 406 18.27 19.94 -9.26
N LYS A 407 19.22 20.30 -10.14
CA LYS A 407 20.61 20.62 -9.77
C LYS A 407 20.71 21.75 -8.73
N GLU A 408 19.79 22.72 -8.76
CA GLU A 408 19.72 23.83 -7.79
C GLU A 408 19.42 23.37 -6.36
N TYR A 409 18.94 22.12 -6.20
CA TYR A 409 18.54 21.56 -4.94
C TYR A 409 19.53 20.50 -4.40
N LYS A 410 20.79 20.54 -4.85
CA LYS A 410 21.86 19.78 -4.21
C LYS A 410 21.97 20.20 -2.75
N GLY A 411 21.99 19.21 -1.83
CA GLY A 411 21.97 19.41 -0.39
C GLY A 411 20.54 19.49 0.24
N ALA A 412 19.50 19.46 -0.59
CA ALA A 412 18.11 19.39 -0.12
C ALA A 412 17.65 17.93 0.12
N ILE A 413 16.44 17.79 0.67
CA ILE A 413 15.69 16.54 0.57
C ILE A 413 14.70 16.66 -0.60
N VAL A 414 14.79 15.71 -1.54
CA VAL A 414 13.96 15.68 -2.74
C VAL A 414 13.04 14.46 -2.67
N LEU A 415 11.74 14.73 -2.59
CA LEU A 415 10.68 13.72 -2.46
C LEU A 415 10.12 13.41 -3.86
N PHE A 416 10.33 12.20 -4.34
CA PHE A 416 9.72 11.70 -5.58
C PHE A 416 8.43 10.98 -5.23
N LEU A 417 7.29 11.63 -5.55
CA LEU A 417 5.95 11.24 -5.11
C LEU A 417 5.13 10.76 -6.32
N SER A 418 4.98 9.45 -6.46
CA SER A 418 4.21 8.86 -7.57
C SER A 418 3.90 7.39 -7.33
N PRO A 419 2.70 6.90 -7.71
CA PRO A 419 2.41 5.46 -7.73
C PRO A 419 3.16 4.73 -8.85
N LYS A 420 3.55 5.42 -9.91
CA LYS A 420 4.46 4.92 -10.93
C LYS A 420 5.88 5.39 -10.61
N GLN A 421 6.87 4.53 -10.84
CA GLN A 421 8.26 4.94 -10.68
C GLN A 421 8.60 6.11 -11.62
N ILE A 422 9.06 7.22 -11.06
CA ILE A 422 9.60 8.38 -11.80
C ILE A 422 11.11 8.16 -11.97
N GLN A 423 11.47 6.97 -12.46
CA GLN A 423 12.82 6.41 -12.37
C GLN A 423 13.83 7.20 -13.19
N ASN A 424 13.48 7.53 -14.45
CA ASN A 424 14.38 8.27 -15.33
C ASN A 424 14.84 9.60 -14.73
N LEU A 425 13.93 10.33 -14.10
CA LEU A 425 14.22 11.63 -13.51
C LEU A 425 15.06 11.49 -12.25
N MET A 426 14.75 10.50 -11.42
CA MET A 426 15.50 10.19 -10.21
C MET A 426 16.89 9.65 -10.53
N GLU A 427 17.05 8.77 -11.53
CA GLU A 427 18.33 8.23 -11.98
C GLU A 427 19.26 9.32 -12.53
N LYS A 428 18.77 10.18 -13.42
CA LYS A 428 19.55 11.30 -13.98
C LYS A 428 20.06 12.24 -12.89
N PHE A 429 19.22 12.52 -11.89
CA PHE A 429 19.62 13.35 -10.76
C PHE A 429 20.63 12.63 -9.85
N THR A 430 20.44 11.33 -9.63
CA THR A 430 21.38 10.46 -8.89
C THR A 430 22.76 10.43 -9.56
N GLU A 431 22.81 10.24 -10.88
CA GLU A 431 24.07 10.26 -11.66
C GLU A 431 24.79 11.60 -11.50
N TYR A 432 24.06 12.72 -11.59
CA TYR A 432 24.65 14.06 -11.39
C TYR A 432 25.21 14.23 -9.99
N LEU A 433 24.54 13.72 -8.95
CA LEU A 433 25.00 13.86 -7.57
C LEU A 433 26.26 13.05 -7.26
N ASN A 434 26.47 11.96 -8.00
CA ASN A 434 27.64 11.10 -7.88
C ASN A 434 28.88 11.60 -8.65
N CYS A 435 28.71 12.64 -9.50
CA CYS A 435 29.80 13.32 -10.20
C CYS A 435 30.35 14.51 -9.39
#